data_5bfa9bb9de2d2d5bd9f6da6a8d265bfc
#
_entry.id   5bfa9bb9de2d2d5bd9f6da6a8d265bfc
#
_cell.length_a   1.000
_cell.length_b   1.000
_cell.length_c   1.000
_cell.angle_alpha   90.00
_cell.angle_beta   90.00
_cell.angle_gamma   90.00
#
_symmetry.space_group_name_H-M   'P 1'
#
loop_
_entity.id
_entity.type
_entity.pdbx_description
1 polymer ?
#
loop_
_entity_poly.entity_id
_entity_poly.type
_entity_poly.pdbx_seq_one_letter_code
_entity_poly.pdbx_strand_id
1 'polypeptide(L)'
;MSDISEPQHLGIISQCYDETFKSFYQHDKNLTSGGQGDVTLATIRATGKIVVIKRLKLPPNADLRAIPELIMLDRVQKLGPHPNVLQYLQVWNTPAAPGECPTSRIILPYLSGGDLKNLKAQFLKMNCKVPEAFIFHAFKQLCTGFSFLHENGISHRDIKPMNVMVDPVNFGDPALFPNLKIIDFGIAAETTLDHETREGTPKWQPPEAPIAGAKADVFAIGAIIHFLATGSATKLDCPQSVPEDEVNDYYRTAPLNILRLVNPNDHDFALGSLSLTEAQDLTFGSGKPLPRGEFYSPLLEYYMIRALDSNPSIRITLPRLASTMFDDADRQINFYKAWFRKCKAENVRATLNISVTEPYTNWSPEVADPLVSGASRLALDG
;
A
#
# COMPACT_ATOMS: atom_id res chain seq x y z
N MET A 1 31.61 -11.90 27.09
CA MET A 1 31.06 -10.84 26.28
C MET A 1 30.92 -11.41 24.89
N SER A 2 29.77 -12.04 24.60
CA SER A 2 29.49 -12.67 23.31
C SER A 2 28.99 -11.58 22.35
N ASP A 3 29.63 -11.55 21.19
CA ASP A 3 29.29 -10.70 20.05
C ASP A 3 27.77 -10.66 19.80
N ILE A 4 27.16 -9.51 20.03
CA ILE A 4 25.79 -9.23 19.58
C ILE A 4 25.93 -8.75 18.14
N SER A 5 26.17 -9.71 17.22
CA SER A 5 26.05 -9.50 15.78
C SER A 5 24.59 -9.14 15.44
N GLU A 6 24.40 -8.34 14.37
CA GLU A 6 23.08 -8.00 13.82
C GLU A 6 22.14 -9.20 13.85
N PRO A 7 20.85 -9.03 14.21
CA PRO A 7 19.90 -10.13 14.17
C PRO A 7 19.77 -10.61 12.72
N GLN A 8 20.58 -11.61 12.35
CA GLN A 8 20.35 -12.42 11.17
C GLN A 8 18.94 -12.99 11.30
N HIS A 9 18.17 -13.06 10.23
CA HIS A 9 16.82 -13.58 10.11
C HIS A 9 16.53 -14.72 11.10
N LEU A 10 16.23 -14.36 12.33
CA LEU A 10 15.91 -15.29 13.39
C LEU A 10 14.40 -15.51 13.32
N GLY A 11 14.01 -16.69 12.92
CA GLY A 11 12.63 -17.14 12.90
C GLY A 11 11.87 -16.84 14.21
N ILE A 12 10.69 -17.39 14.34
CA ILE A 12 9.84 -17.22 15.52
C ILE A 12 10.63 -17.59 16.79
N ILE A 13 10.94 -16.61 17.64
CA ILE A 13 11.53 -16.86 18.96
C ILE A 13 10.38 -17.25 19.89
N SER A 14 10.23 -18.53 20.16
CA SER A 14 9.32 -19.03 21.17
C SER A 14 9.97 -18.94 22.55
N GLN A 15 9.26 -18.31 23.49
CA GLN A 15 9.58 -18.15 24.92
C GLN A 15 10.64 -17.07 25.22
N CYS A 16 10.20 -15.82 25.29
CA CYS A 16 11.02 -14.75 25.84
C CYS A 16 10.21 -13.90 26.85
N TYR A 17 10.80 -13.61 27.97
CA TYR A 17 10.20 -12.76 29.01
C TYR A 17 10.22 -11.29 28.57
N ASP A 18 9.24 -10.50 29.01
CA ASP A 18 9.12 -9.07 28.70
C ASP A 18 10.38 -8.25 29.01
N GLU A 19 11.09 -8.59 30.09
CA GLU A 19 12.34 -7.92 30.47
C GLU A 19 13.44 -8.14 29.42
N THR A 20 13.54 -9.34 28.87
CA THR A 20 14.48 -9.63 27.78
C THR A 20 14.10 -8.84 26.54
N PHE A 21 12.81 -8.78 26.17
CA PHE A 21 12.34 -7.96 25.06
C PHE A 21 12.72 -6.48 25.23
N LYS A 22 12.48 -5.89 26.40
CA LYS A 22 12.82 -4.51 26.74
C LYS A 22 14.32 -4.23 26.71
N SER A 23 15.18 -5.25 26.93
CA SER A 23 16.62 -5.09 26.81
C SER A 23 17.10 -4.92 25.37
N PHE A 24 16.34 -5.43 24.37
CA PHE A 24 16.66 -5.29 22.95
C PHE A 24 16.01 -4.06 22.30
N TYR A 25 14.79 -3.71 22.74
CA TYR A 25 13.99 -2.67 22.09
C TYR A 25 13.65 -1.56 23.08
N GLN A 26 13.89 -0.33 22.64
CA GLN A 26 13.41 0.87 23.31
C GLN A 26 12.09 1.26 22.67
N HIS A 27 11.04 1.38 23.47
CA HIS A 27 9.76 1.92 23.02
C HIS A 27 9.90 3.43 22.83
N ASP A 28 9.56 3.93 21.63
CA ASP A 28 9.64 5.35 21.33
C ASP A 28 8.26 6.00 21.32
N LYS A 29 7.31 5.45 20.52
CA LYS A 29 5.97 6.04 20.36
C LYS A 29 4.92 5.02 19.94
N ASN A 30 3.70 5.17 20.44
CA ASN A 30 2.52 4.47 19.92
C ASN A 30 2.08 5.12 18.59
N LEU A 31 1.92 4.32 17.55
CA LEU A 31 1.44 4.77 16.25
C LEU A 31 -0.08 4.61 16.14
N THR A 32 -0.56 3.40 16.41
CA THR A 32 -2.00 3.08 16.40
C THR A 32 -2.35 2.08 17.49
N SER A 33 -3.60 2.09 17.91
CA SER A 33 -4.20 1.04 18.73
C SER A 33 -5.57 0.70 18.14
N GLY A 34 -5.81 -0.57 17.87
CA GLY A 34 -7.03 -1.04 17.21
C GLY A 34 -7.44 -2.44 17.65
N GLY A 35 -8.47 -2.99 16.99
CA GLY A 35 -8.99 -4.32 17.30
C GLY A 35 -8.00 -5.44 17.08
N GLN A 36 -7.15 -5.32 16.06
CA GLN A 36 -6.14 -6.35 15.70
C GLN A 36 -4.84 -6.25 16.51
N GLY A 37 -4.59 -5.16 17.22
CA GLY A 37 -3.37 -5.00 18.01
C GLY A 37 -2.95 -3.55 18.18
N ASP A 38 -1.84 -3.38 18.87
CA ASP A 38 -1.19 -2.09 19.07
C ASP A 38 0.07 -2.02 18.21
N VAL A 39 0.27 -0.91 17.50
CA VAL A 39 1.45 -0.68 16.66
C VAL A 39 2.28 0.43 17.28
N THR A 40 3.57 0.16 17.48
CA THR A 40 4.50 1.09 18.13
C THR A 40 5.76 1.26 17.28
N LEU A 41 6.34 2.45 17.37
CA LEU A 41 7.69 2.72 16.90
C LEU A 41 8.67 2.36 18.02
N ALA A 42 9.76 1.72 17.67
CA ALA A 42 10.79 1.37 18.61
C ALA A 42 12.19 1.41 17.98
N THR A 43 13.19 1.61 18.84
CA THR A 43 14.60 1.60 18.44
C THR A 43 15.28 0.33 18.94
N ILE A 44 16.01 -0.35 18.06
CA ILE A 44 16.91 -1.47 18.44
C ILE A 44 18.08 -0.89 19.21
N ARG A 45 18.20 -1.18 20.51
CA ARG A 45 19.22 -0.58 21.39
C ARG A 45 20.65 -0.79 20.92
N ALA A 46 20.94 -1.97 20.34
CA ALA A 46 22.29 -2.32 19.90
C ALA A 46 22.77 -1.56 18.66
N THR A 47 21.83 -1.16 17.77
CA THR A 47 22.18 -0.58 16.45
C THR A 47 21.64 0.83 16.24
N GLY A 48 20.73 1.29 17.09
CA GLY A 48 20.01 2.57 16.87
C GLY A 48 18.98 2.50 15.72
N LYS A 49 18.78 1.34 15.09
CA LYS A 49 17.87 1.18 13.95
C LYS A 49 16.41 1.25 14.42
N ILE A 50 15.61 2.03 13.70
CA ILE A 50 14.17 2.17 13.97
C ILE A 50 13.42 0.98 13.36
N VAL A 51 12.45 0.45 14.10
CA VAL A 51 11.57 -0.64 13.70
C VAL A 51 10.12 -0.36 14.11
N VAL A 52 9.20 -1.07 13.51
CA VAL A 52 7.79 -1.09 13.92
C VAL A 52 7.50 -2.39 14.64
N ILE A 53 6.81 -2.31 15.77
CA ILE A 53 6.37 -3.46 16.55
C ILE A 53 4.85 -3.51 16.54
N LYS A 54 4.30 -4.56 15.94
CA LYS A 54 2.87 -4.89 16.03
C LYS A 54 2.68 -5.91 17.13
N ARG A 55 2.00 -5.50 18.22
CA ARG A 55 1.62 -6.37 19.33
C ARG A 55 0.22 -6.88 19.10
N LEU A 56 0.06 -8.20 18.97
CA LEU A 56 -1.24 -8.82 18.78
C LEU A 56 -2.05 -8.86 20.08
N LYS A 57 -3.34 -8.58 20.01
CA LYS A 57 -4.31 -8.77 21.10
C LYS A 57 -4.82 -10.21 21.05
N LEU A 58 -4.36 -11.03 21.98
CA LEU A 58 -4.68 -12.45 22.04
C LEU A 58 -5.60 -12.76 23.21
N PRO A 59 -6.56 -13.69 23.06
CA PRO A 59 -7.39 -14.13 24.17
C PRO A 59 -6.55 -14.93 25.19
N PRO A 60 -7.05 -15.05 26.42
CA PRO A 60 -6.47 -15.97 27.39
C PRO A 60 -6.34 -17.39 26.81
N ASN A 61 -5.24 -18.07 27.09
CA ASN A 61 -4.95 -19.42 26.60
C ASN A 61 -4.82 -19.57 25.07
N ALA A 62 -4.59 -18.51 24.32
CA ALA A 62 -4.33 -18.59 22.88
C ALA A 62 -3.08 -19.47 22.62
N ASP A 63 -3.20 -20.44 21.72
CA ASP A 63 -2.02 -21.15 21.20
C ASP A 63 -1.28 -20.24 20.22
N LEU A 64 -0.13 -19.76 20.63
CA LEU A 64 0.70 -18.87 19.81
C LEU A 64 1.11 -19.48 18.46
N ARG A 65 1.06 -20.81 18.31
CA ARG A 65 1.35 -21.53 17.07
C ARG A 65 0.15 -21.63 16.13
N ALA A 66 -1.04 -21.35 16.63
CA ALA A 66 -2.31 -21.41 15.88
C ALA A 66 -2.87 -20.03 15.51
N ILE A 67 -2.09 -18.95 15.68
CA ILE A 67 -2.52 -17.59 15.33
C ILE A 67 -2.49 -17.46 13.80
N PRO A 68 -3.65 -17.20 13.14
CA PRO A 68 -3.72 -17.16 11.67
C PRO A 68 -2.75 -16.16 11.04
N GLU A 69 -2.61 -14.96 11.62
CA GLU A 69 -1.68 -13.94 11.13
C GLU A 69 -0.22 -14.42 11.17
N LEU A 70 0.20 -15.09 12.23
CA LEU A 70 1.58 -15.60 12.34
C LEU A 70 1.82 -16.76 11.36
N ILE A 71 0.84 -17.63 11.17
CA ILE A 71 0.92 -18.73 10.19
C ILE A 71 1.08 -18.16 8.78
N MET A 72 0.29 -17.15 8.45
CA MET A 72 0.34 -16.54 7.13
C MET A 72 1.64 -15.75 6.91
N LEU A 73 2.09 -15.00 7.91
CA LEU A 73 3.38 -14.29 7.86
C LEU A 73 4.55 -15.26 7.67
N ASP A 74 4.57 -16.39 8.40
CA ASP A 74 5.60 -17.42 8.25
C ASP A 74 5.56 -18.05 6.84
N ARG A 75 4.37 -18.28 6.30
CA ARG A 75 4.19 -18.75 4.92
C ARG A 75 4.78 -17.75 3.92
N VAL A 76 4.43 -16.47 4.03
CA VAL A 76 4.98 -15.40 3.16
C VAL A 76 6.50 -15.29 3.31
N GLN A 77 7.02 -15.40 4.53
CA GLN A 77 8.48 -15.38 4.81
C GLN A 77 9.21 -16.51 4.09
N LYS A 78 8.63 -17.73 4.10
CA LYS A 78 9.22 -18.93 3.46
C LYS A 78 9.24 -18.85 1.93
N LEU A 79 8.43 -18.01 1.30
CA LEU A 79 8.48 -17.78 -0.14
C LEU A 79 9.74 -17.01 -0.58
N GLY A 80 10.47 -16.43 0.36
CA GLY A 80 11.65 -15.60 0.08
C GLY A 80 11.31 -14.12 -0.15
N PRO A 81 12.34 -13.28 -0.29
CA PRO A 81 12.17 -11.84 -0.43
C PRO A 81 11.55 -11.46 -1.77
N HIS A 82 10.60 -10.52 -1.72
CA HIS A 82 10.00 -9.93 -2.90
C HIS A 82 10.02 -8.38 -2.79
N PRO A 83 10.33 -7.64 -3.88
CA PRO A 83 10.47 -6.17 -3.81
C PRO A 83 9.20 -5.46 -3.34
N ASN A 84 8.01 -6.02 -3.58
CA ASN A 84 6.73 -5.39 -3.27
C ASN A 84 5.96 -6.06 -2.12
N VAL A 85 6.55 -7.00 -1.41
CA VAL A 85 5.94 -7.66 -0.24
C VAL A 85 6.84 -7.45 0.96
N LEU A 86 6.27 -6.94 2.07
CA LEU A 86 7.05 -6.73 3.29
C LEU A 86 7.19 -8.04 4.04
N GLN A 87 8.43 -8.36 4.43
CA GLN A 87 8.74 -9.46 5.34
C GLN A 87 8.98 -8.92 6.75
N TYR A 88 8.66 -9.73 7.76
CA TYR A 88 9.01 -9.39 9.14
C TYR A 88 10.50 -9.61 9.40
N LEU A 89 11.03 -8.90 10.37
CA LEU A 89 12.41 -9.11 10.86
C LEU A 89 12.45 -10.23 11.87
N GLN A 90 11.47 -10.26 12.78
CA GLN A 90 11.45 -11.17 13.91
C GLN A 90 10.03 -11.28 14.50
N VAL A 91 9.74 -12.40 15.15
CA VAL A 91 8.54 -12.56 15.99
C VAL A 91 8.96 -12.96 17.40
N TRP A 92 8.44 -12.25 18.38
CA TRP A 92 8.67 -12.50 19.81
C TRP A 92 7.38 -12.95 20.47
N ASN A 93 7.40 -14.19 20.98
CA ASN A 93 6.28 -14.80 21.69
C ASN A 93 6.58 -14.86 23.18
N THR A 94 5.74 -14.25 23.99
CA THR A 94 5.80 -14.32 25.46
C THR A 94 4.64 -15.17 25.96
N PRO A 95 4.89 -16.34 26.53
CA PRO A 95 3.85 -17.15 27.16
C PRO A 95 3.12 -16.38 28.26
N ALA A 96 1.85 -16.70 28.48
CA ALA A 96 1.08 -16.13 29.57
C ALA A 96 1.55 -16.69 30.92
N ALA A 97 1.64 -15.85 31.93
CA ALA A 97 1.59 -16.30 33.32
C ALA A 97 0.18 -16.80 33.66
N PRO A 98 0.00 -17.61 34.73
CA PRO A 98 -1.30 -18.07 35.13
C PRO A 98 -2.29 -16.88 35.33
N GLY A 99 -3.37 -16.85 34.56
CA GLY A 99 -4.38 -15.78 34.59
C GLY A 99 -4.11 -14.58 33.66
N GLU A 100 -3.00 -14.59 32.91
CA GLU A 100 -2.67 -13.55 31.93
C GLU A 100 -2.90 -14.01 30.48
N CYS A 101 -2.89 -13.06 29.54
CA CYS A 101 -2.94 -13.34 28.10
C CYS A 101 -1.52 -13.49 27.53
N PRO A 102 -1.26 -14.45 26.67
CA PRO A 102 0.01 -14.52 25.96
C PRO A 102 0.18 -13.29 25.06
N THR A 103 1.41 -12.95 24.76
CA THR A 103 1.72 -11.82 23.90
C THR A 103 2.55 -12.27 22.70
N SER A 104 2.17 -11.83 21.50
CA SER A 104 3.00 -11.95 20.31
C SER A 104 3.33 -10.55 19.77
N ARG A 105 4.61 -10.33 19.45
CA ARG A 105 5.11 -9.08 18.88
C ARG A 105 5.80 -9.37 17.57
N ILE A 106 5.29 -8.78 16.50
CA ILE A 106 5.86 -8.87 15.17
C ILE A 106 6.73 -7.63 14.96
N ILE A 107 8.01 -7.84 14.69
CA ILE A 107 8.98 -6.78 14.43
C ILE A 107 9.09 -6.59 12.92
N LEU A 108 8.78 -5.40 12.45
CA LEU A 108 8.74 -5.04 11.03
C LEU A 108 9.77 -3.95 10.72
N PRO A 109 10.31 -3.90 9.50
CA PRO A 109 11.09 -2.76 9.06
C PRO A 109 10.26 -1.47 9.16
N TYR A 110 10.88 -0.40 9.62
CA TYR A 110 10.28 0.93 9.54
C TYR A 110 10.46 1.49 8.12
N LEU A 111 9.37 1.88 7.49
CA LEU A 111 9.36 2.52 6.17
C LEU A 111 8.93 3.98 6.35
N SER A 112 9.88 4.90 6.24
CA SER A 112 9.68 6.32 6.53
C SER A 112 8.78 7.05 5.52
N GLY A 113 8.50 6.44 4.37
CA GLY A 113 7.62 6.99 3.35
C GLY A 113 6.13 7.00 3.71
N GLY A 114 5.74 6.39 4.81
CA GLY A 114 4.34 6.24 5.19
C GLY A 114 3.57 5.31 4.26
N ASP A 115 2.24 5.40 4.30
CA ASP A 115 1.34 4.63 3.44
C ASP A 115 0.82 5.46 2.23
N LEU A 116 0.15 4.80 1.29
CA LEU A 116 -0.41 5.49 0.11
C LEU A 116 -1.52 6.50 0.48
N LYS A 117 -2.22 6.35 1.61
CA LYS A 117 -3.19 7.34 2.07
C LYS A 117 -2.46 8.62 2.49
N ASN A 118 -1.37 8.50 3.24
CA ASN A 118 -0.54 9.63 3.65
C ASN A 118 0.12 10.30 2.45
N LEU A 119 0.64 9.52 1.49
CA LEU A 119 1.18 10.04 0.24
C LEU A 119 0.13 10.88 -0.51
N LYS A 120 -1.06 10.35 -0.73
CA LYS A 120 -2.15 11.10 -1.40
C LYS A 120 -2.53 12.37 -0.64
N ALA A 121 -2.58 12.31 0.69
CA ALA A 121 -2.88 13.48 1.53
C ALA A 121 -1.82 14.59 1.38
N GLN A 122 -0.55 14.24 1.19
CA GLN A 122 0.51 15.22 0.92
C GLN A 122 0.29 15.93 -0.43
N PHE A 123 -0.02 15.18 -1.50
CA PHE A 123 -0.35 15.78 -2.78
C PHE A 123 -1.55 16.73 -2.69
N LEU A 124 -2.59 16.34 -1.95
CA LEU A 124 -3.76 17.20 -1.73
C LEU A 124 -3.42 18.48 -0.96
N LYS A 125 -2.60 18.39 0.09
CA LYS A 125 -2.13 19.56 0.83
C LYS A 125 -1.32 20.54 -0.03
N MET A 126 -0.56 20.03 -0.99
CA MET A 126 0.20 20.82 -1.93
C MET A 126 -0.65 21.33 -3.12
N ASN A 127 -1.94 21.03 -3.13
CA ASN A 127 -2.84 21.27 -4.27
C ASN A 127 -2.29 20.69 -5.59
N CYS A 128 -1.69 19.51 -5.50
CA CYS A 128 -1.07 18.81 -6.62
C CYS A 128 -1.76 17.49 -6.88
N LYS A 129 -1.75 17.08 -8.15
CA LYS A 129 -2.16 15.73 -8.56
C LYS A 129 -1.01 14.75 -8.35
N VAL A 130 -1.36 13.52 -8.05
CA VAL A 130 -0.40 12.41 -8.14
C VAL A 130 0.01 12.25 -9.61
N PRO A 131 1.31 12.25 -9.95
CA PRO A 131 1.74 12.08 -11.33
C PRO A 131 1.24 10.76 -11.92
N GLU A 132 0.70 10.81 -13.14
CA GLU A 132 0.16 9.61 -13.79
C GLU A 132 1.20 8.50 -13.92
N ALA A 133 2.43 8.86 -14.25
CA ALA A 133 3.53 7.91 -14.31
C ALA A 133 3.79 7.20 -12.97
N PHE A 134 3.59 7.89 -11.83
CA PHE A 134 3.64 7.24 -10.52
C PHE A 134 2.44 6.31 -10.31
N ILE A 135 1.25 6.68 -10.78
CA ILE A 135 0.07 5.81 -10.66
C ILE A 135 0.29 4.52 -11.45
N PHE A 136 0.81 4.60 -12.69
CA PHE A 136 1.21 3.42 -13.47
C PHE A 136 2.29 2.60 -12.77
N HIS A 137 3.28 3.27 -12.16
CA HIS A 137 4.32 2.60 -11.38
C HIS A 137 3.73 1.85 -10.17
N ALA A 138 2.83 2.49 -9.44
CA ALA A 138 2.12 1.86 -8.33
C ALA A 138 1.27 0.67 -8.81
N PHE A 139 0.54 0.83 -9.91
CA PHE A 139 -0.28 -0.22 -10.48
C PHE A 139 0.58 -1.45 -10.85
N LYS A 140 1.69 -1.22 -11.56
CA LYS A 140 2.65 -2.28 -11.93
C LYS A 140 3.20 -3.00 -10.70
N GLN A 141 3.64 -2.27 -9.67
CA GLN A 141 4.17 -2.86 -8.43
C GLN A 141 3.13 -3.65 -7.66
N LEU A 142 1.90 -3.15 -7.54
CA LEU A 142 0.80 -3.88 -6.92
C LEU A 142 0.51 -5.16 -7.70
N CYS A 143 0.38 -5.09 -9.03
CA CYS A 143 0.18 -6.30 -9.84
C CYS A 143 1.32 -7.31 -9.63
N THR A 144 2.57 -6.87 -9.58
CA THR A 144 3.72 -7.77 -9.40
C THR A 144 3.69 -8.43 -8.02
N GLY A 145 3.46 -7.65 -6.95
CA GLY A 145 3.38 -8.19 -5.58
C GLY A 145 2.22 -9.15 -5.38
N PHE A 146 1.04 -8.82 -5.94
CA PHE A 146 -0.13 -9.69 -5.83
C PHE A 146 -0.05 -10.92 -6.74
N SER A 147 0.58 -10.83 -7.92
CA SER A 147 0.87 -12.02 -8.72
C SER A 147 1.73 -13.00 -7.93
N PHE A 148 2.80 -12.52 -7.30
CA PHE A 148 3.65 -13.35 -6.44
C PHE A 148 2.86 -14.04 -5.32
N LEU A 149 1.95 -13.33 -4.64
CA LEU A 149 1.11 -13.92 -3.58
C LEU A 149 0.13 -14.95 -4.14
N HIS A 150 -0.60 -14.60 -5.22
CA HIS A 150 -1.62 -15.48 -5.82
C HIS A 150 -1.03 -16.74 -6.44
N GLU A 151 0.13 -16.66 -7.11
CA GLU A 151 0.87 -17.81 -7.64
C GLU A 151 1.31 -18.79 -6.54
N ASN A 152 1.48 -18.27 -5.31
CA ASN A 152 1.77 -19.07 -4.13
C ASN A 152 0.53 -19.38 -3.27
N GLY A 153 -0.64 -19.23 -3.86
CA GLY A 153 -1.92 -19.60 -3.25
C GLY A 153 -2.34 -18.73 -2.08
N ILE A 154 -1.96 -17.44 -2.04
CA ILE A 154 -2.29 -16.49 -0.98
C ILE A 154 -3.13 -15.34 -1.55
N SER A 155 -4.33 -15.11 -1.00
CA SER A 155 -5.13 -13.91 -1.20
C SER A 155 -5.05 -13.02 0.04
N HIS A 156 -4.90 -11.71 -0.16
CA HIS A 156 -4.67 -10.75 0.94
C HIS A 156 -5.95 -10.35 1.68
N ARG A 157 -7.02 -10.08 0.93
CA ARG A 157 -8.39 -9.83 1.41
C ARG A 157 -8.64 -8.48 2.13
N ASP A 158 -7.60 -7.71 2.47
CA ASP A 158 -7.72 -6.36 3.05
C ASP A 158 -6.83 -5.34 2.35
N ILE A 159 -6.90 -5.30 1.03
CA ILE A 159 -6.13 -4.36 0.23
C ILE A 159 -6.77 -2.97 0.32
N LYS A 160 -6.00 -2.01 0.80
CA LYS A 160 -6.38 -0.60 0.96
C LYS A 160 -5.15 0.29 0.98
N PRO A 161 -5.27 1.61 0.77
CA PRO A 161 -4.11 2.51 0.75
C PRO A 161 -3.24 2.46 2.02
N MET A 162 -3.84 2.19 3.20
CA MET A 162 -3.11 2.07 4.46
C MET A 162 -2.28 0.78 4.55
N ASN A 163 -2.59 -0.23 3.78
CA ASN A 163 -1.86 -1.51 3.75
C ASN A 163 -0.83 -1.58 2.61
N VAL A 164 -0.50 -0.44 2.00
CA VAL A 164 0.57 -0.30 1.01
C VAL A 164 1.51 0.80 1.46
N MET A 165 2.68 0.41 1.93
CA MET A 165 3.71 1.33 2.42
C MET A 165 4.64 1.78 1.30
N VAL A 166 5.17 2.97 1.45
CA VAL A 166 6.11 3.60 0.54
C VAL A 166 7.53 3.41 1.09
N ASP A 167 8.37 2.71 0.33
CA ASP A 167 9.77 2.47 0.69
C ASP A 167 10.66 3.57 0.09
N PRO A 168 11.31 4.38 0.93
CA PRO A 168 12.07 5.56 0.51
C PRO A 168 13.42 5.27 -0.15
N VAL A 169 13.81 4.03 -0.35
CA VAL A 169 15.18 3.64 -0.77
C VAL A 169 15.71 4.39 -2.00
N ASN A 170 14.84 4.99 -2.81
CA ASN A 170 15.22 5.68 -4.05
C ASN A 170 15.03 7.21 -4.03
N PHE A 171 14.86 7.84 -2.88
CA PHE A 171 14.60 9.30 -2.81
C PHE A 171 15.77 10.20 -3.23
N GLY A 172 16.95 9.66 -3.49
CA GLY A 172 18.09 10.44 -3.99
C GLY A 172 17.96 10.90 -5.45
N ASP A 173 17.16 10.24 -6.28
CA ASP A 173 16.89 10.62 -7.68
C ASP A 173 15.38 10.82 -7.90
N PRO A 174 14.94 12.08 -8.09
CA PRO A 174 13.53 12.39 -8.35
C PRO A 174 12.96 11.76 -9.64
N ALA A 175 13.84 11.28 -10.52
CA ALA A 175 13.40 10.49 -11.68
C ALA A 175 13.08 9.04 -11.32
N LEU A 176 13.35 8.60 -10.09
CA LEU A 176 13.02 7.27 -9.58
C LEU A 176 11.83 7.38 -8.64
N PHE A 177 10.82 6.61 -8.93
CA PHE A 177 9.69 6.47 -8.02
C PHE A 177 10.04 5.51 -6.88
N PRO A 178 9.48 5.72 -5.67
CA PRO A 178 9.70 4.84 -4.52
C PRO A 178 9.11 3.45 -4.77
N ASN A 179 9.68 2.45 -4.10
CA ASN A 179 9.08 1.13 -4.07
C ASN A 179 7.86 1.10 -3.14
N LEU A 180 6.90 0.27 -3.50
CA LEU A 180 5.73 0.00 -2.67
C LEU A 180 5.86 -1.37 -2.01
N LYS A 181 5.45 -1.47 -0.76
CA LYS A 181 5.44 -2.69 0.04
C LYS A 181 4.04 -3.01 0.52
N ILE A 182 3.52 -4.16 0.13
CA ILE A 182 2.28 -4.72 0.64
C ILE A 182 2.53 -5.21 2.06
N ILE A 183 1.67 -4.83 3.00
CA ILE A 183 1.78 -5.15 4.42
C ILE A 183 0.47 -5.71 4.96
N ASP A 184 0.51 -6.24 6.19
CA ASP A 184 -0.66 -6.64 6.99
C ASP A 184 -1.43 -7.85 6.42
N PHE A 185 -0.90 -9.03 6.69
CA PHE A 185 -1.49 -10.31 6.31
C PHE A 185 -2.47 -10.88 7.36
N GLY A 186 -3.00 -10.02 8.25
CA GLY A 186 -3.81 -10.42 9.41
C GLY A 186 -5.07 -11.23 9.07
N ILE A 187 -5.62 -11.03 7.86
CA ILE A 187 -6.79 -11.78 7.37
C ILE A 187 -6.55 -12.46 6.03
N ALA A 188 -5.28 -12.54 5.60
CA ALA A 188 -4.94 -13.25 4.38
C ALA A 188 -5.26 -14.75 4.49
N ALA A 189 -5.61 -15.38 3.39
CA ALA A 189 -6.01 -16.78 3.35
C ALA A 189 -5.62 -17.46 2.04
N GLU A 190 -5.86 -18.78 1.96
CA GLU A 190 -5.62 -19.52 0.73
C GLU A 190 -6.56 -19.08 -0.41
N THR A 191 -5.99 -18.89 -1.59
CA THR A 191 -6.71 -18.40 -2.79
C THR A 191 -7.79 -19.34 -3.28
N THR A 192 -7.63 -20.65 -3.01
CA THR A 192 -8.54 -21.72 -3.45
C THR A 192 -9.81 -21.80 -2.63
N LEU A 193 -9.85 -21.10 -1.52
CA LEU A 193 -10.98 -21.09 -0.63
C LEU A 193 -11.81 -19.83 -0.91
N ASP A 194 -12.88 -19.94 -1.71
CA ASP A 194 -13.93 -18.92 -1.78
C ASP A 194 -14.65 -18.90 -0.42
N HIS A 195 -14.04 -18.17 0.52
CA HIS A 195 -14.64 -18.02 1.84
C HIS A 195 -15.58 -16.83 1.84
N GLU A 196 -16.81 -17.07 2.24
CA GLU A 196 -17.66 -15.99 2.75
C GLU A 196 -17.00 -15.46 4.03
N THR A 197 -16.44 -14.28 3.96
CA THR A 197 -15.86 -13.62 5.13
C THR A 197 -16.39 -12.21 5.26
N ARG A 198 -16.81 -11.86 6.47
CA ARG A 198 -17.16 -10.48 6.82
C ARG A 198 -15.94 -9.64 7.20
N GLU A 199 -14.75 -10.24 7.17
CA GLU A 199 -13.50 -9.57 7.48
C GLU A 199 -13.06 -8.63 6.35
N GLY A 200 -12.12 -7.75 6.65
CA GLY A 200 -11.61 -6.73 5.74
C GLY A 200 -12.32 -5.39 5.90
N THR A 201 -11.98 -4.46 5.03
CA THR A 201 -12.46 -3.07 5.08
C THR A 201 -13.53 -2.85 4.00
N PRO A 202 -14.83 -2.85 4.33
CA PRO A 202 -15.93 -2.89 3.35
C PRO A 202 -15.90 -1.76 2.32
N LYS A 203 -15.36 -0.59 2.67
CA LYS A 203 -15.22 0.55 1.75
C LYS A 203 -14.33 0.24 0.53
N TRP A 204 -13.43 -0.74 0.65
CA TRP A 204 -12.48 -1.17 -0.39
C TRP A 204 -12.82 -2.51 -1.03
N GLN A 205 -13.86 -3.16 -0.53
CA GLN A 205 -14.32 -4.46 -1.03
C GLN A 205 -15.16 -4.34 -2.30
N PRO A 206 -15.12 -5.36 -3.18
CA PRO A 206 -15.95 -5.43 -4.37
C PRO A 206 -17.44 -5.61 -4.04
N PRO A 207 -18.33 -5.41 -5.04
CA PRO A 207 -19.77 -5.59 -4.85
C PRO A 207 -20.19 -7.02 -4.46
N GLU A 208 -19.43 -8.02 -4.89
CA GLU A 208 -19.69 -9.43 -4.58
C GLU A 208 -19.30 -9.85 -3.15
N ALA A 209 -18.75 -8.93 -2.35
CA ALA A 209 -18.48 -9.22 -0.95
C ALA A 209 -19.77 -9.72 -0.23
N PRO A 210 -19.66 -10.73 0.64
CA PRO A 210 -18.48 -11.13 1.41
C PRO A 210 -17.55 -12.17 0.75
N ILE A 211 -17.77 -12.57 -0.49
CA ILE A 211 -16.87 -13.50 -1.19
C ILE A 211 -15.53 -12.80 -1.43
N ALA A 212 -14.46 -13.39 -0.91
CA ALA A 212 -13.11 -12.88 -1.01
C ALA A 212 -12.20 -13.90 -1.72
N GLY A 213 -11.23 -13.42 -2.46
CA GLY A 213 -10.27 -14.25 -3.19
C GLY A 213 -9.44 -13.41 -4.16
N ALA A 214 -8.73 -14.06 -5.07
CA ALA A 214 -7.86 -13.36 -6.03
C ALA A 214 -8.58 -12.28 -6.84
N LYS A 215 -9.84 -12.48 -7.21
CA LYS A 215 -10.63 -11.49 -7.94
C LYS A 215 -11.01 -10.27 -7.10
N ALA A 216 -11.27 -10.46 -5.80
CA ALA A 216 -11.50 -9.37 -4.87
C ALA A 216 -10.24 -8.53 -4.67
N ASP A 217 -9.07 -9.16 -4.60
CA ASP A 217 -7.79 -8.45 -4.53
C ASP A 217 -7.57 -7.58 -5.79
N VAL A 218 -7.90 -8.08 -6.99
CA VAL A 218 -7.80 -7.27 -8.23
C VAL A 218 -8.72 -6.04 -8.19
N PHE A 219 -9.95 -6.20 -7.70
CA PHE A 219 -10.85 -5.05 -7.52
C PHE A 219 -10.25 -4.01 -6.57
N ALA A 220 -9.71 -4.44 -5.44
CA ALA A 220 -9.13 -3.56 -4.45
C ALA A 220 -7.87 -2.84 -4.96
N ILE A 221 -7.06 -3.48 -5.85
CA ILE A 221 -5.98 -2.79 -6.58
C ILE A 221 -6.59 -1.66 -7.44
N GLY A 222 -7.62 -1.93 -8.24
CA GLY A 222 -8.33 -0.91 -9.02
C GLY A 222 -8.84 0.24 -8.15
N ALA A 223 -9.37 -0.07 -6.96
CA ALA A 223 -9.83 0.93 -5.99
C ALA A 223 -8.68 1.81 -5.45
N ILE A 224 -7.48 1.24 -5.24
CA ILE A 224 -6.28 2.03 -4.90
C ILE A 224 -5.90 2.97 -6.05
N ILE A 225 -5.92 2.51 -7.29
CA ILE A 225 -5.61 3.34 -8.46
C ILE A 225 -6.61 4.49 -8.59
N HIS A 226 -7.91 4.21 -8.45
CA HIS A 226 -8.95 5.22 -8.39
C HIS A 226 -8.68 6.25 -7.27
N PHE A 227 -8.35 5.79 -6.08
CA PHE A 227 -8.03 6.66 -4.94
C PHE A 227 -6.79 7.54 -5.21
N LEU A 228 -5.72 6.99 -5.75
CA LEU A 228 -4.52 7.77 -6.10
C LEU A 228 -4.86 8.87 -7.12
N ALA A 229 -5.69 8.55 -8.11
CA ALA A 229 -6.10 9.52 -9.11
C ALA A 229 -7.03 10.59 -8.52
N THR A 230 -8.11 10.20 -7.87
CA THR A 230 -9.21 11.09 -7.49
C THR A 230 -9.15 11.62 -6.05
N GLY A 231 -8.52 10.89 -5.14
CA GLY A 231 -8.58 11.13 -3.69
C GLY A 231 -9.79 10.49 -3.00
N SER A 232 -10.68 9.85 -3.76
CA SER A 232 -11.92 9.24 -3.27
C SER A 232 -11.84 7.71 -3.33
N ALA A 233 -12.44 7.03 -2.37
CA ALA A 233 -12.70 5.60 -2.49
C ALA A 233 -13.79 5.34 -3.54
N THR A 234 -13.93 4.09 -3.96
CA THR A 234 -14.95 3.66 -4.93
C THR A 234 -16.36 3.57 -4.34
N LYS A 235 -16.51 3.79 -3.05
CA LYS A 235 -17.81 3.90 -2.36
C LYS A 235 -17.88 5.25 -1.66
N LEU A 236 -19.06 5.88 -1.68
CA LEU A 236 -19.29 7.14 -0.99
C LEU A 236 -19.11 6.99 0.52
N ASP A 237 -18.75 8.08 1.18
CA ASP A 237 -18.66 8.09 2.64
C ASP A 237 -20.01 7.81 3.28
N CYS A 238 -19.97 7.04 4.35
CA CYS A 238 -21.17 6.71 5.12
C CYS A 238 -21.75 7.98 5.74
N PRO A 239 -23.04 8.24 5.59
CA PRO A 239 -23.67 9.38 6.25
C PRO A 239 -23.54 9.30 7.78
N GLN A 240 -23.37 10.46 8.43
CA GLN A 240 -23.27 10.52 9.90
C GLN A 240 -24.54 10.04 10.63
N SER A 241 -25.66 9.94 9.91
CA SER A 241 -26.93 9.44 10.44
C SER A 241 -26.98 7.91 10.60
N VAL A 242 -26.02 7.19 10.02
CA VAL A 242 -25.94 5.71 10.13
C VAL A 242 -25.28 5.36 11.47
N PRO A 243 -25.89 4.50 12.30
CA PRO A 243 -25.29 4.04 13.55
C PRO A 243 -23.91 3.41 13.32
N GLU A 244 -23.02 3.55 14.30
CA GLU A 244 -21.62 3.10 14.19
C GLU A 244 -21.50 1.59 13.93
N ASP A 245 -22.36 0.79 14.52
CA ASP A 245 -22.46 -0.66 14.35
C ASP A 245 -22.99 -1.08 12.96
N GLU A 246 -23.71 -0.21 12.25
CA GLU A 246 -24.25 -0.45 10.90
C GLU A 246 -23.35 0.09 9.78
N VAL A 247 -22.29 0.84 10.08
CA VAL A 247 -21.40 1.45 9.06
C VAL A 247 -20.82 0.42 8.10
N ASN A 248 -20.44 -0.75 8.60
CA ASN A 248 -19.90 -1.81 7.76
C ASN A 248 -20.94 -2.39 6.81
N ASP A 249 -22.19 -2.54 7.24
CA ASP A 249 -23.27 -3.03 6.41
C ASP A 249 -23.69 -1.99 5.37
N TYR A 250 -23.65 -0.71 5.72
CA TYR A 250 -23.78 0.38 4.75
C TYR A 250 -22.78 0.23 3.60
N TYR A 251 -21.48 0.11 3.90
CA TYR A 251 -20.46 0.00 2.86
C TYR A 251 -20.57 -1.30 2.04
N ARG A 252 -21.13 -2.39 2.58
CA ARG A 252 -21.36 -3.62 1.83
C ARG A 252 -22.44 -3.46 0.78
N THR A 253 -23.47 -2.66 1.07
CA THR A 253 -24.62 -2.43 0.18
C THR A 253 -24.50 -1.17 -0.65
N ALA A 254 -23.60 -0.24 -0.30
CA ALA A 254 -23.41 1.01 -1.01
C ALA A 254 -23.03 0.79 -2.48
N PRO A 255 -23.67 1.52 -3.41
CA PRO A 255 -23.32 1.46 -4.82
C PRO A 255 -21.89 1.96 -5.07
N LEU A 256 -21.28 1.47 -6.14
CA LEU A 256 -19.99 1.97 -6.59
C LEU A 256 -20.14 3.39 -7.13
N ASN A 257 -19.21 4.25 -6.73
CA ASN A 257 -19.06 5.62 -7.23
C ASN A 257 -17.68 5.74 -7.89
N ILE A 258 -17.59 5.31 -9.14
CA ILE A 258 -16.36 5.36 -9.92
C ILE A 258 -16.33 6.67 -10.70
N LEU A 259 -15.41 7.56 -10.31
CA LEU A 259 -15.23 8.84 -10.98
C LEU A 259 -14.45 8.66 -12.29
N ARG A 260 -14.84 9.44 -13.32
CA ARG A 260 -14.10 9.52 -14.57
C ARG A 260 -12.72 10.13 -14.35
N LEU A 261 -11.72 9.59 -15.01
CA LEU A 261 -10.35 10.12 -15.00
C LEU A 261 -10.08 11.04 -16.19
N VAL A 262 -10.80 10.86 -17.27
CA VAL A 262 -10.71 11.67 -18.48
C VAL A 262 -11.69 12.84 -18.45
N ASN A 263 -11.34 13.93 -19.18
CA ASN A 263 -12.25 15.06 -19.33
C ASN A 263 -13.51 14.62 -20.11
N PRO A 264 -14.71 14.72 -19.54
CA PRO A 264 -15.93 14.31 -20.21
C PRO A 264 -16.26 15.18 -21.44
N ASN A 265 -15.66 16.37 -21.55
CA ASN A 265 -15.86 17.25 -22.69
C ASN A 265 -14.93 16.95 -23.88
N ASP A 266 -13.82 16.26 -23.64
CA ASP A 266 -12.85 15.95 -24.69
C ASP A 266 -13.21 14.66 -25.45
N HIS A 267 -13.94 13.75 -24.80
CA HIS A 267 -14.30 12.46 -25.38
C HIS A 267 -15.71 12.06 -24.93
N ASP A 268 -16.61 11.92 -25.88
CA ASP A 268 -18.00 11.50 -25.65
C ASP A 268 -18.14 9.96 -25.52
N PHE A 269 -17.27 9.37 -24.71
CA PHE A 269 -17.28 7.93 -24.45
C PHE A 269 -17.93 7.60 -23.11
N ALA A 270 -18.82 6.61 -23.12
CA ALA A 270 -19.30 6.05 -21.86
C ALA A 270 -18.16 5.40 -21.07
N LEU A 271 -18.26 5.43 -19.73
CA LEU A 271 -17.26 4.82 -18.86
C LEU A 271 -17.05 3.33 -19.25
N GLY A 272 -15.79 2.96 -19.54
CA GLY A 272 -15.43 1.60 -19.92
C GLY A 272 -15.75 1.19 -21.36
N SER A 273 -16.23 2.10 -22.23
CA SER A 273 -16.57 1.78 -23.63
C SER A 273 -15.36 1.64 -24.57
N LEU A 274 -14.22 2.25 -24.21
CA LEU A 274 -13.01 2.19 -25.03
C LEU A 274 -12.41 0.79 -25.10
N SER A 275 -11.95 0.43 -26.29
CA SER A 275 -11.01 -0.69 -26.47
C SER A 275 -9.61 -0.30 -26.02
N LEU A 276 -8.74 -1.29 -25.82
CA LEU A 276 -7.34 -1.02 -25.46
C LEU A 276 -6.62 -0.22 -26.54
N THR A 277 -6.82 -0.55 -27.80
CA THR A 277 -6.20 0.16 -28.94
C THR A 277 -6.63 1.62 -28.99
N GLU A 278 -7.93 1.91 -28.88
CA GLU A 278 -8.43 3.28 -28.84
C GLU A 278 -7.85 4.06 -27.65
N ALA A 279 -7.79 3.46 -26.47
CA ALA A 279 -7.20 4.09 -25.29
C ALA A 279 -5.70 4.36 -25.47
N GLN A 280 -4.97 3.46 -26.12
CA GLN A 280 -3.55 3.65 -26.47
C GLN A 280 -3.37 4.76 -27.51
N ASP A 281 -4.16 4.77 -28.56
CA ASP A 281 -4.12 5.79 -29.62
C ASP A 281 -4.43 7.19 -29.07
N LEU A 282 -5.45 7.32 -28.25
CA LEU A 282 -5.79 8.58 -27.59
C LEU A 282 -4.70 9.04 -26.61
N THR A 283 -3.98 8.11 -26.01
CA THR A 283 -2.91 8.41 -25.03
C THR A 283 -1.59 8.74 -25.72
N PHE A 284 -1.19 8.00 -26.73
CA PHE A 284 0.14 8.08 -27.35
C PHE A 284 0.13 8.62 -28.79
N GLY A 285 -1.00 8.62 -29.47
CA GLY A 285 -1.11 8.90 -30.90
C GLY A 285 -0.65 10.31 -31.31
N SER A 286 -0.71 11.28 -30.42
CA SER A 286 -0.27 12.64 -30.70
C SER A 286 1.26 12.82 -30.67
N GLY A 287 2.02 11.85 -30.20
CA GLY A 287 3.47 11.95 -29.97
C GLY A 287 3.86 13.05 -28.96
N LYS A 288 2.88 13.70 -28.35
CA LYS A 288 3.07 14.75 -27.35
C LYS A 288 2.83 14.16 -25.95
N PRO A 289 3.49 14.71 -24.91
CA PRO A 289 3.10 14.43 -23.53
C PRO A 289 1.61 14.73 -23.39
N LEU A 290 0.89 13.88 -22.68
CA LEU A 290 -0.50 14.16 -22.35
C LEU A 290 -0.64 15.57 -21.81
N PRO A 291 -1.65 16.32 -22.25
CA PRO A 291 -1.88 17.66 -21.77
C PRO A 291 -1.96 17.62 -20.26
N ARG A 292 -1.19 18.48 -19.63
CA ARG A 292 -1.15 18.63 -18.18
C ARG A 292 -2.41 19.35 -17.76
N GLY A 293 -3.48 18.59 -17.65
CA GLY A 293 -4.79 19.08 -17.27
C GLY A 293 -5.23 18.56 -15.91
N GLU A 294 -6.45 18.83 -15.57
CA GLU A 294 -7.14 18.31 -14.40
C GLU A 294 -7.41 16.80 -14.50
N PHE A 295 -7.20 16.20 -15.66
CA PHE A 295 -7.58 14.84 -16.00
C PHE A 295 -6.37 13.94 -16.27
N TYR A 296 -6.59 12.64 -16.26
CA TYR A 296 -5.62 11.60 -16.57
C TYR A 296 -5.89 11.02 -17.96
N SER A 297 -5.05 10.11 -18.43
CA SER A 297 -5.19 9.53 -19.75
C SER A 297 -6.35 8.54 -19.86
N PRO A 298 -6.92 8.38 -21.06
CA PRO A 298 -7.86 7.30 -21.37
C PRO A 298 -7.29 5.91 -21.05
N LEU A 299 -6.00 5.73 -21.20
CA LEU A 299 -5.32 4.46 -20.93
C LEU A 299 -5.30 4.09 -19.44
N LEU A 300 -5.06 5.06 -18.56
CA LEU A 300 -5.15 4.82 -17.11
C LEU A 300 -6.61 4.48 -16.72
N GLU A 301 -7.57 5.22 -17.25
CA GLU A 301 -9.00 4.93 -17.02
C GLU A 301 -9.36 3.53 -17.52
N TYR A 302 -8.89 3.14 -18.71
CA TYR A 302 -9.15 1.82 -19.28
C TYR A 302 -8.74 0.68 -18.33
N TYR A 303 -7.48 0.68 -17.85
CA TYR A 303 -7.00 -0.38 -16.96
C TYR A 303 -7.67 -0.34 -15.59
N MET A 304 -7.90 0.85 -15.04
CA MET A 304 -8.60 1.02 -13.77
C MET A 304 -10.01 0.41 -13.81
N ILE A 305 -10.80 0.73 -14.84
CA ILE A 305 -12.18 0.23 -14.99
C ILE A 305 -12.20 -1.28 -15.15
N ARG A 306 -11.26 -1.87 -15.90
CA ARG A 306 -11.17 -3.33 -16.05
C ARG A 306 -10.87 -4.06 -14.74
N ALA A 307 -10.10 -3.42 -13.86
CA ALA A 307 -9.87 -3.94 -12.51
C ALA A 307 -11.09 -3.75 -11.58
N LEU A 308 -11.85 -2.67 -11.77
CA LEU A 308 -13.06 -2.33 -11.01
C LEU A 308 -14.35 -2.95 -11.54
N ASP A 309 -14.27 -3.85 -12.51
CA ASP A 309 -15.47 -4.49 -13.04
C ASP A 309 -16.28 -5.15 -11.90
N SER A 310 -17.55 -4.80 -11.83
CA SER A 310 -18.46 -5.30 -10.78
C SER A 310 -18.74 -6.80 -10.90
N ASN A 311 -18.60 -7.37 -12.10
CA ASN A 311 -18.76 -8.79 -12.33
C ASN A 311 -17.39 -9.50 -12.23
N PRO A 312 -17.15 -10.31 -11.18
CA PRO A 312 -15.86 -10.98 -11.01
C PRO A 312 -15.52 -11.97 -12.15
N SER A 313 -16.52 -12.48 -12.89
CA SER A 313 -16.29 -13.42 -13.99
C SER A 313 -15.61 -12.78 -15.19
N ILE A 314 -15.88 -11.49 -15.46
CA ILE A 314 -15.29 -10.73 -16.58
C ILE A 314 -14.22 -9.75 -16.11
N ARG A 315 -14.11 -9.51 -14.79
CA ARG A 315 -13.03 -8.69 -14.22
C ARG A 315 -11.68 -9.19 -14.69
N ILE A 316 -10.82 -8.27 -15.13
CA ILE A 316 -9.47 -8.60 -15.59
C ILE A 316 -8.71 -9.42 -14.54
N THR A 317 -7.87 -10.35 -14.99
CA THR A 317 -6.98 -11.11 -14.09
C THR A 317 -5.61 -10.45 -13.99
N LEU A 318 -4.85 -10.71 -12.92
CA LEU A 318 -3.49 -10.19 -12.78
C LEU A 318 -2.58 -10.58 -13.94
N PRO A 319 -2.53 -11.84 -14.42
CA PRO A 319 -1.72 -12.19 -15.59
C PRO A 319 -2.12 -11.42 -16.85
N ARG A 320 -3.42 -11.21 -17.07
CA ARG A 320 -3.89 -10.43 -18.22
C ARG A 320 -3.54 -8.96 -18.08
N LEU A 321 -3.73 -8.39 -16.88
CA LEU A 321 -3.36 -7.01 -16.58
C LEU A 321 -1.85 -6.80 -16.77
N ALA A 322 -1.01 -7.70 -16.24
CA ALA A 322 0.43 -7.64 -16.42
C ALA A 322 0.84 -7.71 -17.90
N SER A 323 0.28 -8.66 -18.66
CA SER A 323 0.63 -8.83 -20.07
C SER A 323 0.20 -7.70 -21.00
N THR A 324 -0.75 -6.85 -20.58
CA THR A 324 -1.25 -5.74 -21.41
C THR A 324 -0.80 -4.38 -20.92
N MET A 325 -0.63 -4.20 -19.61
CA MET A 325 -0.38 -2.88 -19.01
C MET A 325 1.11 -2.59 -18.82
N PHE A 326 1.96 -3.59 -18.59
CA PHE A 326 3.33 -3.32 -18.15
C PHE A 326 4.15 -2.54 -19.17
N ASP A 327 4.02 -2.84 -20.46
CA ASP A 327 4.70 -2.10 -21.52
C ASP A 327 4.19 -0.65 -21.60
N ASP A 328 2.88 -0.45 -21.49
CA ASP A 328 2.27 0.87 -21.48
C ASP A 328 2.70 1.68 -20.23
N ALA A 329 2.76 1.03 -19.09
CA ALA A 329 3.24 1.64 -17.84
C ALA A 329 4.72 2.05 -17.97
N ASP A 330 5.57 1.18 -18.49
CA ASP A 330 7.01 1.48 -18.70
C ASP A 330 7.18 2.64 -19.69
N ARG A 331 6.37 2.70 -20.73
CA ARG A 331 6.35 3.80 -21.68
C ARG A 331 6.00 5.14 -21.02
N GLN A 332 4.95 5.18 -20.19
CA GLN A 332 4.56 6.36 -19.42
C GLN A 332 5.63 6.78 -18.40
N ILE A 333 6.19 5.81 -17.67
CA ILE A 333 7.24 6.06 -16.67
C ILE A 333 8.50 6.60 -17.35
N ASN A 334 8.95 6.01 -18.44
CA ASN A 334 10.15 6.44 -19.16
C ASN A 334 9.98 7.82 -19.79
N PHE A 335 8.78 8.10 -20.31
CA PHE A 335 8.42 9.40 -20.83
C PHE A 335 8.51 10.48 -19.74
N TYR A 336 7.92 10.23 -18.56
CA TYR A 336 8.00 11.14 -17.41
C TYR A 336 9.45 11.37 -16.97
N LYS A 337 10.26 10.31 -16.86
CA LYS A 337 11.67 10.39 -16.50
C LYS A 337 12.48 11.24 -17.47
N ALA A 338 12.28 11.04 -18.76
CA ALA A 338 12.96 11.80 -19.81
C ALA A 338 12.58 13.29 -19.73
N TRP A 339 11.29 13.58 -19.60
CA TRP A 339 10.78 14.93 -19.44
C TRP A 339 11.32 15.61 -18.18
N PHE A 340 11.32 14.93 -17.05
CA PHE A 340 11.81 15.45 -15.78
C PHE A 340 13.30 15.80 -15.85
N ARG A 341 14.13 14.92 -16.44
CA ARG A 341 15.55 15.17 -16.67
C ARG A 341 15.78 16.38 -17.58
N LYS A 342 14.99 16.53 -18.62
CA LYS A 342 15.04 17.70 -19.51
C LYS A 342 14.72 18.98 -18.75
N CYS A 343 13.63 19.02 -17.99
CA CYS A 343 13.25 20.18 -17.18
C CYS A 343 14.35 20.56 -16.18
N LYS A 344 15.00 19.57 -15.55
CA LYS A 344 16.11 19.78 -14.61
C LYS A 344 17.36 20.33 -15.32
N ALA A 345 17.72 19.81 -16.50
CA ALA A 345 18.87 20.26 -17.27
C ALA A 345 18.70 21.68 -17.81
N GLU A 346 17.49 22.05 -18.23
CA GLU A 346 17.20 23.36 -18.80
C GLU A 346 16.93 24.43 -17.72
N ASN A 347 17.01 24.09 -16.44
CA ASN A 347 16.66 24.96 -15.30
C ASN A 347 15.32 25.68 -15.49
N VAL A 348 14.40 25.01 -16.23
CA VAL A 348 13.06 25.50 -16.52
C VAL A 348 12.24 25.40 -15.24
N ARG A 349 12.45 26.33 -14.33
CA ARG A 349 11.43 26.71 -13.37
C ARG A 349 10.29 27.28 -14.17
N ALA A 350 9.48 26.38 -14.56
CA ALA A 350 8.08 26.50 -14.88
C ALA A 350 7.51 27.92 -15.07
N THR A 351 7.63 28.45 -16.24
CA THR A 351 6.61 29.31 -16.83
C THR A 351 5.35 28.53 -17.18
N LEU A 352 5.29 27.26 -16.81
CA LEU A 352 4.12 26.40 -16.88
C LEU A 352 3.43 26.51 -15.52
N ASN A 353 2.23 27.05 -15.50
CA ASN A 353 1.31 27.16 -14.37
C ASN A 353 0.86 25.79 -13.77
N ILE A 354 1.68 24.79 -13.97
CA ILE A 354 1.66 23.54 -13.26
C ILE A 354 2.78 23.68 -12.27
N SER A 355 2.44 23.78 -11.01
CA SER A 355 3.45 23.59 -9.99
C SER A 355 4.02 22.17 -10.19
N VAL A 356 5.08 22.10 -11.00
CA VAL A 356 6.08 21.05 -10.89
C VAL A 356 6.80 21.36 -9.60
N THR A 357 6.07 21.57 -8.56
CA THR A 357 6.54 21.38 -7.22
C THR A 357 6.76 19.89 -7.21
N GLU A 358 7.91 19.61 -7.54
CA GLU A 358 8.75 18.52 -7.16
C GLU A 358 8.21 17.85 -5.88
N PRO A 359 7.09 17.11 -5.91
CA PRO A 359 6.64 16.45 -4.69
C PRO A 359 7.68 15.43 -4.24
N TYR A 360 8.66 15.12 -5.11
CA TYR A 360 9.71 14.16 -4.84
C TYR A 360 11.08 14.79 -4.54
N THR A 361 11.38 16.05 -4.95
CA THR A 361 12.66 16.69 -4.63
C THR A 361 12.67 17.32 -3.24
N ASN A 362 11.49 17.70 -2.72
CA ASN A 362 11.32 18.20 -1.36
C ASN A 362 10.72 17.13 -0.42
N TRP A 363 10.53 15.93 -0.90
CA TRP A 363 10.09 14.84 -0.06
C TRP A 363 11.30 14.24 0.65
N SER A 364 11.81 14.97 1.63
CA SER A 364 12.67 14.37 2.64
C SER A 364 11.81 13.54 3.60
N PRO A 365 12.34 12.47 4.17
CA PRO A 365 11.68 11.75 5.25
C PRO A 365 11.20 12.68 6.38
N GLU A 366 11.86 13.79 6.58
CA GLU A 366 11.54 14.85 7.55
C GLU A 366 10.22 15.57 7.26
N VAL A 367 9.82 15.70 5.99
CA VAL A 367 8.53 16.30 5.59
C VAL A 367 7.40 15.27 5.64
N ALA A 368 7.71 14.00 5.41
CA ALA A 368 6.75 12.92 5.41
C ALA A 368 6.32 12.50 6.83
N ASP A 369 7.21 12.67 7.80
CA ASP A 369 6.95 12.30 9.18
C ASP A 369 7.50 13.37 10.15
N PRO A 370 6.63 14.16 10.80
CA PRO A 370 7.04 15.11 11.83
C PRO A 370 7.82 14.47 13.00
N LEU A 371 7.80 13.12 13.09
CA LEU A 371 8.50 12.36 14.13
C LEU A 371 9.99 12.16 13.81
N VAL A 372 10.37 12.13 12.52
CA VAL A 372 11.76 11.94 12.10
C VAL A 372 12.55 13.23 12.30
N SER A 373 11.92 14.41 12.17
CA SER A 373 12.57 15.70 12.42
C SER A 373 13.03 15.88 13.88
N GLY A 374 12.36 15.19 14.82
CA GLY A 374 12.76 15.18 16.24
C GLY A 374 13.96 14.27 16.55
N ALA A 375 14.06 13.12 15.87
CA ALA A 375 15.12 12.15 16.12
C ALA A 375 16.47 12.58 15.51
N SER A 376 16.45 13.26 14.34
CA SER A 376 17.67 13.75 13.67
C SER A 376 18.34 14.91 14.43
N ARG A 377 17.58 15.71 15.20
CA ARG A 377 18.15 16.81 16.01
C ARG A 377 18.85 16.31 17.26
N LEU A 378 18.47 15.16 17.80
CA LEU A 378 19.14 14.58 18.98
C LEU A 378 20.46 13.88 18.66
N ALA A 379 20.73 13.58 17.39
CA ALA A 379 21.98 12.92 16.95
C ALA A 379 23.10 13.91 16.55
N LEU A 380 22.82 15.22 16.48
CA LEU A 380 23.79 16.25 16.07
C LEU A 380 24.27 17.15 17.21
N ASP A 381 23.68 17.04 18.43
CA ASP A 381 24.06 17.85 19.60
C ASP A 381 24.65 17.00 20.75
N GLY A 382 25.25 15.84 20.42
CA GLY A 382 25.93 14.97 21.40
C GLY A 382 27.33 14.60 21.01
#